data_ebbe6bb4ccbec1e6d4262887e13f4764
#
_entry.id   ebbe6bb4ccbec1e6d4262887e13f4764
#
_cell.length_a   1.000
_cell.length_b   1.000
_cell.length_c   1.000
_cell.angle_alpha   90.00
_cell.angle_beta   90.00
_cell.angle_gamma   90.00
#
_symmetry.space_group_name_H-M   'P 1'
#
loop_
_entity.id
_entity.type
_entity.pdbx_description
1 polymer ?
#
loop_
_entity_poly.entity_id
_entity_poly.type
_entity_poly.pdbx_seq_one_letter_code
_entity_poly.pdbx_strand_id
1 'polypeptide(L)'
;MHSTLIVARMNPGSSEEVARLFRDFDGTEMPHRMGTRRRQLFSYRNLYFHLQDFDADNGGELIEAAKTDPRFQRISDDLKPFIEAYDPATWRSPADALATRFYDWEGRR
;
A
#
# COMPACT_ATOMS: atom_id res chain seq x y z
N MET A 1 8.69 -12.00 -8.93
CA MET A 1 7.74 -11.33 -8.05
C MET A 1 7.73 -9.84 -8.36
N HIS A 2 6.57 -9.26 -8.43
CA HIS A 2 6.41 -7.87 -8.81
C HIS A 2 6.09 -7.04 -7.59
N SER A 3 6.75 -5.90 -7.43
CA SER A 3 6.61 -5.07 -6.25
C SER A 3 6.13 -3.68 -6.60
N THR A 4 5.31 -3.10 -5.72
CA THR A 4 4.94 -1.69 -5.78
C THR A 4 5.33 -1.03 -4.47
N LEU A 5 5.70 0.25 -4.54
CA LEU A 5 6.03 1.06 -3.37
C LEU A 5 5.17 2.32 -3.39
N ILE A 6 4.31 2.44 -2.40
CA ILE A 6 3.48 3.63 -2.21
C ILE A 6 4.18 4.54 -1.19
N VAL A 7 4.24 5.83 -1.48
CA VAL A 7 4.84 6.83 -0.60
C VAL A 7 3.78 7.86 -0.21
N ALA A 8 3.67 8.12 1.08
CA ALA A 8 2.71 9.09 1.61
C ALA A 8 3.28 9.73 2.87
N ARG A 9 2.48 10.56 3.52
CA ARG A 9 2.82 11.15 4.81
C ARG A 9 2.04 10.46 5.91
N MET A 10 2.65 10.32 7.07
CA MET A 10 2.01 9.73 8.22
C MET A 10 2.49 10.42 9.49
N ASN A 11 1.58 10.64 10.44
CA ASN A 11 1.97 11.10 11.76
C ASN A 11 2.86 10.03 12.39
N PRO A 12 4.08 10.37 12.86
CA PRO A 12 5.01 9.36 13.38
C PRO A 12 4.47 8.51 14.52
N GLY A 13 3.53 9.03 15.31
CA GLY A 13 2.94 8.29 16.41
C GLY A 13 1.85 7.30 16.00
N SER A 14 1.55 7.18 14.72
CA SER A 14 0.40 6.39 14.24
C SER A 14 0.75 4.99 13.75
N SER A 15 2.00 4.58 13.84
CA SER A 15 2.45 3.29 13.27
C SER A 15 1.67 2.09 13.79
N GLU A 16 1.38 2.04 15.09
CA GLU A 16 0.67 0.91 15.67
C GLU A 16 -0.78 0.82 15.18
N GLU A 17 -1.47 1.95 15.11
CA GLU A 17 -2.84 2.00 14.62
C GLU A 17 -2.92 1.58 13.16
N VAL A 18 -2.00 2.07 12.34
CA VAL A 18 -1.94 1.72 10.92
C VAL A 18 -1.63 0.23 10.76
N ALA A 19 -0.67 -0.29 11.53
CA ALA A 19 -0.32 -1.71 11.48
C ALA A 19 -1.50 -2.59 11.87
N ARG A 20 -2.27 -2.19 12.89
CA ARG A 20 -3.45 -2.94 13.31
C ARG A 20 -4.52 -2.97 12.22
N LEU A 21 -4.78 -1.84 11.57
CA LEU A 21 -5.75 -1.78 10.49
C LEU A 21 -5.37 -2.72 9.35
N PHE A 22 -4.11 -2.75 8.97
CA PHE A 22 -3.65 -3.68 7.94
C PHE A 22 -3.64 -5.13 8.40
N ARG A 23 -3.34 -5.37 9.67
CA ARG A 23 -3.40 -6.75 10.21
C ARG A 23 -4.82 -7.30 10.11
N ASP A 24 -5.80 -6.50 10.45
CA ASP A 24 -7.20 -6.91 10.35
C ASP A 24 -7.61 -7.12 8.90
N PHE A 25 -7.20 -6.22 8.00
CA PHE A 25 -7.46 -6.34 6.57
C PHE A 25 -6.80 -7.60 5.98
N ASP A 26 -5.55 -7.86 6.37
CA ASP A 26 -4.79 -9.01 5.86
C ASP A 26 -5.31 -10.34 6.41
N GLY A 27 -6.13 -10.31 7.46
CA GLY A 27 -6.84 -11.48 7.97
C GLY A 27 -8.06 -11.85 7.14
N THR A 28 -8.47 -11.01 6.18
CA THR A 28 -9.56 -11.31 5.26
C THR A 28 -9.03 -11.98 4.00
N GLU A 29 -9.92 -12.31 3.05
CA GLU A 29 -9.51 -12.88 1.77
C GLU A 29 -9.04 -11.83 0.76
N MET A 30 -9.11 -10.54 1.12
CA MET A 30 -8.78 -9.45 0.20
C MET A 30 -7.36 -9.50 -0.36
N PRO A 31 -6.32 -9.71 0.46
CA PRO A 31 -4.97 -9.81 -0.10
C PRO A 31 -4.85 -10.93 -1.14
N HIS A 32 -5.48 -12.07 -0.87
CA HIS A 32 -5.48 -13.18 -1.81
C HIS A 32 -6.18 -12.80 -3.12
N ARG A 33 -7.34 -12.16 -3.03
CA ARG A 33 -8.08 -11.70 -4.21
C ARG A 33 -7.32 -10.65 -5.02
N MET A 34 -6.52 -9.85 -4.36
CA MET A 34 -5.71 -8.81 -5.00
C MET A 34 -4.37 -9.34 -5.52
N GLY A 35 -4.06 -10.62 -5.29
CA GLY A 35 -2.80 -11.20 -5.70
C GLY A 35 -1.62 -10.74 -4.84
N THR A 36 -1.87 -10.19 -3.67
CA THR A 36 -0.83 -9.73 -2.75
C THR A 36 -0.16 -10.93 -2.08
N ARG A 37 1.16 -11.03 -2.21
CA ARG A 37 1.96 -12.09 -1.59
C ARG A 37 2.63 -11.63 -0.32
N ARG A 38 2.99 -10.37 -0.22
CA ARG A 38 3.66 -9.82 0.94
C ARG A 38 3.37 -8.34 1.05
N ARG A 39 3.26 -7.87 2.26
CA ARG A 39 3.08 -6.46 2.57
C ARG A 39 4.06 -6.07 3.66
N GLN A 40 4.77 -4.96 3.47
CA GLN A 40 5.64 -4.39 4.49
C GLN A 40 5.38 -2.90 4.58
N LEU A 41 5.28 -2.40 5.80
CA LEU A 41 5.07 -0.99 6.06
C LEU A 41 6.31 -0.44 6.75
N PHE A 42 6.77 0.71 6.30
CA PHE A 42 7.93 1.40 6.86
C PHE A 42 7.56 2.82 7.18
N SER A 43 8.19 3.38 8.20
CA SER A 43 8.08 4.80 8.49
C SER A 43 9.46 5.40 8.64
N TYR A 44 9.61 6.64 8.20
CA TYR A 44 10.81 7.43 8.40
C TYR A 44 10.37 8.88 8.59
N ARG A 45 10.59 9.41 9.82
CA ARG A 45 10.10 10.73 10.17
C ARG A 45 8.59 10.82 9.93
N ASN A 46 8.13 11.72 9.07
CA ASN A 46 6.71 11.85 8.73
C ASN A 46 6.35 11.19 7.39
N LEU A 47 7.18 10.25 6.94
CA LEU A 47 6.92 9.53 5.70
C LEU A 47 6.45 8.11 5.98
N TYR A 48 5.59 7.62 5.10
CA TYR A 48 5.01 6.31 5.13
C TYR A 48 5.35 5.60 3.82
N PHE A 49 5.82 4.36 3.94
CA PHE A 49 6.18 3.53 2.78
C PHE A 49 5.42 2.23 2.87
N HIS A 50 4.75 1.89 1.79
CA HIS A 50 3.96 0.67 1.70
C HIS A 50 4.49 -0.16 0.54
N LEU A 51 5.25 -1.20 0.86
CA LEU A 51 5.83 -2.13 -0.11
C LEU A 51 4.93 -3.34 -0.22
N GLN A 52 4.46 -3.64 -1.43
CA GLN A 52 3.67 -4.83 -1.70
C GLN A 52 4.31 -5.66 -2.79
N ASP A 53 4.32 -6.97 -2.58
CA ASP A 53 4.74 -7.94 -3.58
C ASP A 53 3.51 -8.65 -4.11
N PHE A 54 3.43 -8.80 -5.43
CA PHE A 54 2.32 -9.43 -6.14
C PHE A 54 2.80 -10.62 -6.96
N ASP A 55 1.87 -11.54 -7.25
CA ASP A 55 2.14 -12.71 -8.09
C ASP A 55 2.43 -12.32 -9.54
N ALA A 56 1.76 -11.28 -10.04
CA ALA A 56 1.84 -10.88 -11.44
C ALA A 56 2.12 -9.39 -11.57
N ASP A 57 2.46 -8.94 -12.78
CA ASP A 57 2.85 -7.56 -13.07
C ASP A 57 1.64 -6.64 -13.31
N ASN A 58 0.56 -6.87 -12.59
CA ASN A 58 -0.65 -6.07 -12.73
C ASN A 58 -1.15 -5.56 -11.37
N GLY A 59 -0.24 -5.37 -10.41
CA GLY A 59 -0.61 -4.92 -9.07
C GLY A 59 -1.41 -3.64 -9.07
N GLY A 60 -1.02 -2.67 -9.89
CA GLY A 60 -1.76 -1.40 -10.00
C GLY A 60 -3.18 -1.61 -10.50
N GLU A 61 -3.37 -2.47 -11.49
CA GLU A 61 -4.70 -2.79 -12.02
C GLU A 61 -5.56 -3.49 -10.97
N LEU A 62 -4.96 -4.40 -10.20
CA LEU A 62 -5.68 -5.12 -9.16
C LEU A 62 -6.10 -4.17 -8.02
N ILE A 63 -5.24 -3.20 -7.67
CA ILE A 63 -5.59 -2.16 -6.71
C ILE A 63 -6.78 -1.36 -7.20
N GLU A 64 -6.76 -0.93 -8.46
CA GLU A 64 -7.88 -0.18 -9.05
C GLU A 64 -9.16 -1.00 -9.06
N ALA A 65 -9.08 -2.28 -9.42
CA ALA A 65 -10.24 -3.16 -9.44
C ALA A 65 -10.82 -3.37 -8.04
N ALA A 66 -10.00 -3.34 -7.00
CA ALA A 66 -10.44 -3.54 -5.62
C ALA A 66 -11.14 -2.33 -5.03
N LYS A 67 -11.05 -1.16 -5.65
CA LYS A 67 -11.59 0.10 -5.09
C LYS A 67 -13.09 0.07 -4.83
N THR A 68 -13.83 -0.77 -5.55
CA THR A 68 -15.28 -0.90 -5.38
C THR A 68 -15.67 -1.90 -4.28
N ASP A 69 -14.71 -2.69 -3.77
CA ASP A 69 -15.00 -3.64 -2.70
C ASP A 69 -15.18 -2.89 -1.38
N PRO A 70 -16.26 -3.13 -0.62
CA PRO A 70 -16.50 -2.44 0.64
C PRO A 70 -15.36 -2.58 1.66
N ARG A 71 -14.67 -3.72 1.67
CA ARG A 71 -13.55 -3.93 2.59
C ARG A 71 -12.37 -3.04 2.25
N PHE A 72 -12.10 -2.85 0.96
CA PHE A 72 -11.06 -1.94 0.51
C PHE A 72 -11.44 -0.49 0.85
N GLN A 73 -12.68 -0.10 0.59
CA GLN A 73 -13.17 1.23 0.91
C GLN A 73 -13.09 1.51 2.41
N ARG A 74 -13.42 0.51 3.22
CA ARG A 74 -13.39 0.65 4.67
C ARG A 74 -11.98 0.90 5.20
N ILE A 75 -10.99 0.11 4.78
CA ILE A 75 -9.62 0.35 5.24
C ILE A 75 -9.09 1.68 4.71
N SER A 76 -9.43 2.05 3.48
CA SER A 76 -9.04 3.35 2.95
C SER A 76 -9.58 4.49 3.81
N ASP A 77 -10.83 4.41 4.22
CA ASP A 77 -11.45 5.42 5.09
C ASP A 77 -10.83 5.41 6.49
N ASP A 78 -10.58 4.23 7.03
CA ASP A 78 -10.00 4.10 8.37
C ASP A 78 -8.56 4.62 8.44
N LEU A 79 -7.84 4.61 7.32
CA LEU A 79 -6.47 5.10 7.25
C LEU A 79 -6.39 6.63 7.11
N LYS A 80 -7.44 7.28 6.65
CA LYS A 80 -7.42 8.73 6.40
C LYS A 80 -6.98 9.58 7.59
N PRO A 81 -7.36 9.28 8.84
CA PRO A 81 -6.89 10.07 9.98
C PRO A 81 -5.38 9.98 10.22
N PHE A 82 -4.72 8.96 9.69
CA PHE A 82 -3.31 8.67 9.97
C PHE A 82 -2.39 8.92 8.78
N ILE A 83 -2.90 8.76 7.56
CA ILE A 83 -2.10 8.82 6.34
C ILE A 83 -2.64 9.92 5.43
N GLU A 84 -1.74 10.81 5.01
CA GLU A 84 -2.07 11.92 4.10
C GLU A 84 -1.28 11.76 2.80
N ALA A 85 -1.83 12.28 1.71
CA ALA A 85 -1.13 12.31 0.45
C ALA A 85 0.18 13.08 0.57
N TYR A 86 1.25 12.56 -0.05
CA TYR A 86 2.50 13.30 -0.14
C TYR A 86 2.29 14.62 -0.89
N ASP A 87 1.56 14.54 -2.00
CA ASP A 87 1.15 15.70 -2.78
C ASP A 87 -0.36 15.64 -3.02
N PRO A 88 -1.16 16.39 -2.23
CA PRO A 88 -2.62 16.34 -2.39
C PRO A 88 -3.11 16.78 -3.77
N ALA A 89 -2.34 17.58 -4.48
CA ALA A 89 -2.75 18.05 -5.81
C ALA A 89 -2.78 16.94 -6.85
N THR A 90 -1.97 15.89 -6.66
CA THR A 90 -1.89 14.77 -7.62
C THR A 90 -2.52 13.49 -7.10
N TRP A 91 -2.88 13.44 -5.82
CA TRP A 91 -3.40 12.23 -5.22
C TRP A 91 -4.89 12.05 -5.50
N ARG A 92 -5.23 11.03 -6.24
CA ARG A 92 -6.62 10.60 -6.47
C ARG A 92 -6.87 9.23 -5.87
N SER A 93 -5.86 8.38 -5.90
CA SER A 93 -5.93 7.01 -5.38
C SER A 93 -4.51 6.56 -5.03
N PRO A 94 -4.34 5.41 -4.33
CA PRO A 94 -3.01 4.88 -4.05
C PRO A 94 -2.12 4.73 -5.28
N ALA A 95 -2.71 4.50 -6.46
CA ALA A 95 -1.94 4.38 -7.70
C ALA A 95 -1.16 5.66 -8.04
N ASP A 96 -1.65 6.82 -7.62
CA ASP A 96 -0.98 8.10 -7.88
C ASP A 96 0.24 8.32 -6.99
N ALA A 97 0.42 7.48 -5.98
CA ALA A 97 1.53 7.58 -5.03
C ALA A 97 2.58 6.49 -5.22
N LEU A 98 2.51 5.76 -6.33
CA LEU A 98 3.48 4.71 -6.62
C LEU A 98 4.84 5.29 -6.97
N ALA A 99 5.88 4.84 -6.26
CA ALA A 99 7.24 5.19 -6.60
C ALA A 99 7.67 4.47 -7.86
N THR A 100 8.56 5.10 -8.62
CA THR A 100 9.08 4.52 -9.86
C THR A 100 10.37 3.76 -9.56
N ARG A 101 10.40 2.45 -9.89
CA ARG A 101 11.63 1.68 -9.82
C ARG A 101 12.52 2.10 -10.98
N PHE A 102 13.77 2.45 -10.68
CA PHE A 102 14.73 2.82 -11.74
C PHE A 102 15.95 1.93 -11.78
N TYR A 103 16.02 0.91 -10.91
CA TYR A 103 17.09 -0.08 -10.91
C TYR A 103 16.59 -1.35 -10.24
N ASP A 104 16.96 -2.48 -10.80
CA ASP A 104 16.62 -3.78 -10.22
C ASP A 104 17.76 -4.76 -10.53
N TRP A 105 18.16 -5.52 -9.53
CA TRP A 105 19.19 -6.54 -9.69
C TRP A 105 18.84 -7.72 -8.80
N GLU A 106 19.00 -8.90 -9.33
CA GLU A 106 18.81 -10.13 -8.58
C GLU A 106 20.07 -10.96 -8.60
N GLY A 107 20.52 -11.36 -7.41
CA GLY A 107 21.64 -12.27 -7.29
C GLY A 107 21.25 -13.69 -7.67
N ARG A 108 22.19 -14.43 -8.18
CA ARG A 108 22.03 -15.85 -8.45
C ARG A 108 22.72 -16.66 -7.38
N ARG A 109 22.20 -17.85 -7.15
CA ARG A 109 22.80 -18.83 -6.26
C ARG A 109 23.38 -19.97 -7.02
#